data_0bf11f839e729ce0fbbcca9973b67e05
#
_entry.id   0bf11f839e729ce0fbbcca9973b67e05
#
_cell.length_a   1.000
_cell.length_b   1.000
_cell.length_c   1.000
_cell.angle_alpha   90.00
_cell.angle_beta   90.00
_cell.angle_gamma   90.00
#
_symmetry.space_group_name_H-M   'P 1'
#
loop_
_entity.id
_entity.type
_entity.pdbx_description
1 polymer ?
#
loop_
_entity_poly.entity_id
_entity_poly.type
_entity_poly.pdbx_seq_one_letter_code
_entity_poly.pdbx_strand_id
1 'polypeptide(L)'
;SRLGGDEFAFISSGLTESCAVSLAQNIIDAISQPYTLDNTIINITTSVGIVISDTERRSDYLYKFADLALYEAKNEGAGKIKVFRQWMLEKLQESRTLEHDMAKALVNKEFVVYYQPIVDSFSREIYSYEALIRWIHPLKGLLSPDSFIAVAEKTGMINEMGKSVLEMACREAASWVIPAKISVNVSPVQLSSNAFAGIVLSILNETGLPAERLELEVTESSLFTENNAPMNTLNMLRELGVKISIDDFGT
;
A
#
# COMPACT_ATOMS: atom_id res chain seq x y z
N SER A 1 -10.56 -27.59 -14.30
CA SER A 1 -10.07 -27.01 -15.57
C SER A 1 -8.93 -26.04 -15.30
N ARG A 2 -7.88 -26.06 -16.10
CA ARG A 2 -6.84 -25.04 -16.12
C ARG A 2 -7.33 -23.86 -16.98
N LEU A 3 -7.26 -22.65 -16.44
CA LEU A 3 -7.71 -21.43 -17.13
C LEU A 3 -6.55 -20.77 -17.89
N GLY A 4 -5.38 -20.77 -17.32
CA GLY A 4 -4.15 -20.24 -17.91
C GLY A 4 -3.06 -20.09 -16.86
N GLY A 5 -1.79 -20.13 -17.26
CA GLY A 5 -0.68 -19.99 -16.31
C GLY A 5 -0.77 -20.96 -15.12
N ASP A 6 -0.86 -20.42 -13.94
CA ASP A 6 -1.02 -21.11 -12.64
C ASP A 6 -2.48 -21.10 -12.11
N GLU A 7 -3.43 -20.68 -12.92
CA GLU A 7 -4.83 -20.56 -12.53
C GLU A 7 -5.66 -21.80 -12.90
N PHE A 8 -6.37 -22.32 -11.93
CA PHE A 8 -7.25 -23.50 -12.07
C PHE A 8 -8.65 -23.19 -11.53
N ALA A 9 -9.67 -23.72 -12.19
CA ALA A 9 -11.04 -23.67 -11.70
C ALA A 9 -11.58 -25.07 -11.42
N PHE A 10 -12.32 -25.18 -10.33
CA PHE A 10 -13.01 -26.41 -9.92
C PHE A 10 -14.50 -26.11 -9.71
N ILE A 11 -15.36 -27.00 -10.21
CA ILE A 11 -16.80 -26.91 -10.06
C ILE A 11 -17.30 -28.19 -9.40
N SER A 12 -18.10 -28.06 -8.37
CA SER A 12 -18.76 -29.18 -7.70
C SER A 12 -20.22 -28.84 -7.41
N SER A 13 -21.08 -29.83 -7.45
CA SER A 13 -22.49 -29.70 -7.10
C SER A 13 -22.78 -30.32 -5.72
N GLY A 14 -23.78 -29.78 -5.03
CA GLY A 14 -24.27 -30.33 -3.78
C GLY A 14 -23.39 -30.12 -2.55
N LEU A 15 -22.39 -29.22 -2.63
CA LEU A 15 -21.56 -28.88 -1.47
C LEU A 15 -22.19 -27.76 -0.67
N THR A 16 -22.18 -27.92 0.67
CA THR A 16 -22.38 -26.81 1.58
C THR A 16 -21.13 -25.92 1.63
N GLU A 17 -21.24 -24.72 2.14
CA GLU A 17 -20.11 -23.81 2.29
C GLU A 17 -18.97 -24.44 3.13
N SER A 18 -19.32 -25.09 4.24
CA SER A 18 -18.35 -25.78 5.10
C SER A 18 -17.60 -26.90 4.36
N CYS A 19 -18.32 -27.69 3.56
CA CYS A 19 -17.70 -28.73 2.74
C CYS A 19 -16.80 -28.17 1.65
N ALA A 20 -17.19 -27.04 1.02
CA ALA A 20 -16.38 -26.37 0.02
C ALA A 20 -15.09 -25.78 0.60
N VAL A 21 -15.15 -25.18 1.80
CA VAL A 21 -13.97 -24.69 2.54
C VAL A 21 -13.05 -25.84 2.93
N SER A 22 -13.60 -26.96 3.44
CA SER A 22 -12.81 -28.15 3.78
C SER A 22 -12.11 -28.75 2.56
N LEU A 23 -12.81 -28.79 1.41
CA LEU A 23 -12.21 -29.25 0.15
C LEU A 23 -11.07 -28.34 -0.30
N ALA A 24 -11.26 -27.01 -0.20
CA ALA A 24 -10.24 -26.04 -0.53
C ALA A 24 -9.00 -26.19 0.37
N GLN A 25 -9.20 -26.42 1.68
CA GLN A 25 -8.09 -26.68 2.59
C GLN A 25 -7.32 -27.94 2.20
N ASN A 26 -8.00 -29.03 1.89
CA ASN A 26 -7.35 -30.26 1.45
C ASN A 26 -6.54 -30.05 0.14
N ILE A 27 -7.02 -29.22 -0.77
CA ILE A 27 -6.29 -28.84 -2.00
C ILE A 27 -5.02 -28.07 -1.64
N ILE A 28 -5.12 -27.06 -0.77
CA ILE A 28 -3.96 -26.29 -0.32
C ILE A 28 -2.93 -27.22 0.35
N ASP A 29 -3.37 -28.07 1.27
CA ASP A 29 -2.49 -28.98 2.00
C ASP A 29 -1.78 -29.96 1.05
N ALA A 30 -2.47 -30.47 0.05
CA ALA A 30 -1.90 -31.35 -0.96
C ALA A 30 -0.86 -30.65 -1.85
N ILE A 31 -1.15 -29.41 -2.29
CA ILE A 31 -0.24 -28.62 -3.12
C ILE A 31 0.97 -28.12 -2.33
N SER A 32 0.79 -27.87 -1.05
CA SER A 32 1.85 -27.30 -0.19
C SER A 32 2.87 -28.36 0.30
N GLN A 33 2.72 -29.63 -0.11
CA GLN A 33 3.75 -30.63 0.15
C GLN A 33 5.05 -30.28 -0.57
N PRO A 34 6.21 -30.49 0.06
CA PRO A 34 7.49 -30.19 -0.59
C PRO A 34 7.70 -31.03 -1.87
N TYR A 35 8.10 -30.37 -2.95
CA TYR A 35 8.45 -31.02 -4.22
C TYR A 35 9.96 -31.09 -4.35
N THR A 36 10.49 -32.25 -4.74
CA THR A 36 11.91 -32.39 -5.05
C THR A 36 12.09 -32.36 -6.57
N LEU A 37 12.79 -31.34 -7.05
CA LEU A 37 13.15 -31.19 -8.46
C LEU A 37 14.68 -31.02 -8.56
N ASP A 38 15.34 -31.90 -9.30
CA ASP A 38 16.80 -31.86 -9.51
C ASP A 38 17.62 -31.64 -8.21
N ASN A 39 17.30 -32.40 -7.15
CA ASN A 39 17.87 -32.28 -5.81
C ASN A 39 17.59 -30.97 -5.05
N THR A 40 16.69 -30.13 -5.56
CA THR A 40 16.25 -28.90 -4.89
C THR A 40 14.85 -29.10 -4.32
N ILE A 41 14.65 -28.73 -3.06
CA ILE A 41 13.33 -28.76 -2.44
C ILE A 41 12.63 -27.44 -2.76
N ILE A 42 11.46 -27.55 -3.42
CA ILE A 42 10.62 -26.42 -3.79
C ILE A 42 9.37 -26.47 -2.93
N ASN A 43 9.10 -25.38 -2.22
CA ASN A 43 7.87 -25.19 -1.47
C ASN A 43 6.99 -24.21 -2.25
N ILE A 44 5.79 -24.66 -2.57
CA ILE A 44 4.75 -23.84 -3.24
C ILE A 44 3.49 -23.89 -2.40
N THR A 45 2.62 -22.92 -2.58
CA THR A 45 1.28 -22.94 -2.02
C THR A 45 0.30 -22.31 -2.99
N THR A 46 -0.98 -22.42 -2.72
CA THR A 46 -2.04 -21.81 -3.53
C THR A 46 -3.07 -21.15 -2.63
N SER A 47 -3.66 -20.05 -3.11
CA SER A 47 -4.85 -19.45 -2.49
C SER A 47 -6.09 -19.88 -3.23
N VAL A 48 -7.23 -19.89 -2.56
CA VAL A 48 -8.50 -20.36 -3.12
C VAL A 48 -9.62 -19.35 -2.88
N GLY A 49 -10.28 -18.95 -3.98
CA GLY A 49 -11.52 -18.18 -3.94
C GLY A 49 -12.71 -19.11 -4.20
N ILE A 50 -13.73 -19.02 -3.35
CA ILE A 50 -14.92 -19.87 -3.43
C ILE A 50 -16.14 -18.98 -3.65
N VAL A 51 -17.03 -19.42 -4.56
CA VAL A 51 -18.38 -18.89 -4.67
C VAL A 51 -19.40 -20.01 -4.51
N ILE A 52 -20.37 -19.79 -3.65
CA ILE A 52 -21.52 -20.70 -3.51
C ILE A 52 -22.65 -20.12 -4.34
N SER A 53 -23.15 -20.92 -5.29
CA SER A 53 -24.29 -20.53 -6.12
C SER A 53 -25.56 -21.23 -5.66
N ASP A 54 -26.61 -20.47 -5.50
CA ASP A 54 -27.97 -20.95 -5.67
C ASP A 54 -28.28 -21.02 -7.18
N THR A 55 -29.28 -21.82 -7.55
CA THR A 55 -29.59 -22.19 -8.94
C THR A 55 -29.98 -21.06 -9.90
N GLU A 56 -30.02 -19.80 -9.43
CA GLU A 56 -30.52 -18.65 -10.20
C GLU A 56 -29.42 -17.76 -10.79
N ARG A 57 -28.13 -17.95 -10.42
CA ARG A 57 -27.05 -17.07 -10.89
C ARG A 57 -26.44 -17.56 -12.21
N ARG A 58 -26.29 -16.63 -13.17
CA ARG A 58 -25.65 -16.89 -14.45
C ARG A 58 -24.18 -17.25 -14.27
N SER A 59 -23.69 -18.20 -15.05
CA SER A 59 -22.31 -18.70 -14.99
C SER A 59 -21.22 -17.62 -15.07
N ASP A 60 -21.46 -16.57 -15.86
CA ASP A 60 -20.50 -15.47 -16.05
C ASP A 60 -20.21 -14.68 -14.76
N TYR A 61 -21.18 -14.61 -13.85
CA TYR A 61 -20.99 -13.96 -12.55
C TYR A 61 -20.27 -14.83 -11.55
N LEU A 62 -20.44 -16.16 -11.64
CA LEU A 62 -19.80 -17.09 -10.72
C LEU A 62 -18.28 -17.04 -10.84
N TYR A 63 -17.76 -17.01 -12.07
CA TYR A 63 -16.33 -16.86 -12.29
C TYR A 63 -15.80 -15.56 -11.72
N LYS A 64 -16.44 -14.43 -12.03
CA LYS A 64 -16.04 -13.11 -11.52
C LYS A 64 -16.05 -13.03 -9.99
N PHE A 65 -17.01 -13.66 -9.34
CA PHE A 65 -17.12 -13.66 -7.88
C PHE A 65 -16.09 -14.59 -7.23
N ALA A 66 -15.80 -15.75 -7.86
CA ALA A 66 -14.72 -16.63 -7.40
C ALA A 66 -13.35 -15.94 -7.54
N ASP A 67 -13.11 -15.25 -8.66
CA ASP A 67 -11.90 -14.48 -8.91
C ASP A 67 -11.75 -13.34 -7.89
N LEU A 68 -12.82 -12.61 -7.59
CA LEU A 68 -12.81 -11.57 -6.55
C LEU A 68 -12.50 -12.13 -5.17
N ALA A 69 -13.06 -13.29 -4.82
CA ALA A 69 -12.75 -13.97 -3.56
C ALA A 69 -11.28 -14.46 -3.54
N LEU A 70 -10.78 -14.97 -4.66
CA LEU A 70 -9.38 -15.36 -4.79
C LEU A 70 -8.43 -14.16 -4.64
N TYR A 71 -8.79 -13.03 -5.23
CA TYR A 71 -8.05 -11.79 -5.08
C TYR A 71 -7.97 -11.34 -3.60
N GLU A 72 -9.09 -11.36 -2.86
CA GLU A 72 -9.08 -11.06 -1.42
C GLU A 72 -8.26 -12.10 -0.62
N ALA A 73 -8.27 -13.37 -1.02
CA ALA A 73 -7.42 -14.38 -0.40
C ALA A 73 -5.92 -14.10 -0.61
N LYS A 74 -5.52 -13.73 -1.83
CA LYS A 74 -4.12 -13.36 -2.15
C LYS A 74 -3.66 -12.12 -1.38
N ASN A 75 -4.53 -11.13 -1.18
CA ASN A 75 -4.23 -9.91 -0.40
C ASN A 75 -3.98 -10.18 1.09
N GLU A 76 -4.53 -11.27 1.66
CA GLU A 76 -4.27 -11.67 3.06
C GLU A 76 -3.02 -12.54 3.22
N GLY A 77 -2.38 -12.88 2.12
CA GLY A 77 -1.17 -13.68 2.09
C GLY A 77 -1.33 -15.00 1.33
N ALA A 78 -0.24 -15.76 1.27
CA ALA A 78 -0.22 -17.05 0.58
C ALA A 78 -1.01 -18.12 1.35
N GLY A 79 -1.63 -19.08 0.63
CA GLY A 79 -2.32 -20.22 1.24
C GLY A 79 -3.64 -19.88 1.94
N LYS A 80 -4.32 -18.82 1.53
CA LYS A 80 -5.58 -18.38 2.13
C LYS A 80 -6.80 -18.83 1.34
N ILE A 81 -7.92 -18.97 2.05
CA ILE A 81 -9.22 -19.31 1.48
C ILE A 81 -10.19 -18.16 1.75
N LYS A 82 -10.88 -17.73 0.72
CA LYS A 82 -12.00 -16.78 0.85
C LYS A 82 -13.25 -17.30 0.16
N VAL A 83 -14.36 -17.14 0.85
CA VAL A 83 -15.68 -17.34 0.27
C VAL A 83 -16.22 -15.98 -0.13
N PHE A 84 -16.66 -15.86 -1.38
CA PHE A 84 -17.26 -14.62 -1.88
C PHE A 84 -18.37 -14.12 -0.97
N ARG A 85 -18.32 -12.82 -0.69
CA ARG A 85 -19.35 -12.07 0.03
C ARG A 85 -19.67 -10.80 -0.73
N GLN A 86 -20.88 -10.34 -0.65
CA GLN A 86 -21.36 -9.14 -1.36
C GLN A 86 -20.49 -7.90 -1.06
N TRP A 87 -20.02 -7.73 0.17
CA TRP A 87 -19.15 -6.62 0.56
C TRP A 87 -17.83 -6.55 -0.24
N MET A 88 -17.35 -7.69 -0.78
CA MET A 88 -16.14 -7.70 -1.62
C MET A 88 -16.37 -6.96 -2.93
N LEU A 89 -17.57 -7.10 -3.50
CA LEU A 89 -17.95 -6.36 -4.71
C LEU A 89 -18.10 -4.86 -4.41
N GLU A 90 -18.71 -4.53 -3.30
CA GLU A 90 -18.87 -3.15 -2.83
C GLU A 90 -17.50 -2.49 -2.61
N LYS A 91 -16.59 -3.15 -1.90
CA LYS A 91 -15.20 -2.71 -1.69
C LYS A 91 -14.45 -2.48 -3.01
N LEU A 92 -14.63 -3.36 -4.00
CA LEU A 92 -14.02 -3.19 -5.32
C LEU A 92 -14.58 -1.95 -6.04
N GLN A 93 -15.90 -1.73 -5.95
CA GLN A 93 -16.56 -0.56 -6.56
C GLN A 93 -16.11 0.74 -5.87
N GLU A 94 -16.06 0.74 -4.55
CA GLU A 94 -15.54 1.87 -3.76
C GLU A 94 -14.09 2.19 -4.11
N SER A 95 -13.23 1.17 -4.21
CA SER A 95 -11.83 1.35 -4.59
C SER A 95 -11.68 1.97 -5.99
N ARG A 96 -12.48 1.53 -6.97
CA ARG A 96 -12.48 2.11 -8.33
C ARG A 96 -12.98 3.54 -8.36
N THR A 97 -14.02 3.83 -7.58
CA THR A 97 -14.53 5.20 -7.45
C THR A 97 -13.46 6.11 -6.83
N LEU A 98 -12.82 5.62 -5.78
CA LEU A 98 -11.77 6.35 -5.08
C LEU A 98 -10.56 6.63 -5.99
N GLU A 99 -10.12 5.63 -6.76
CA GLU A 99 -9.07 5.78 -7.76
C GLU A 99 -9.39 6.88 -8.78
N HIS A 100 -10.61 6.88 -9.31
CA HIS A 100 -11.05 7.90 -10.26
C HIS A 100 -11.09 9.31 -9.63
N ASP A 101 -11.60 9.40 -8.40
CA ASP A 101 -11.69 10.67 -7.68
C ASP A 101 -10.30 11.19 -7.29
N MET A 102 -9.37 10.31 -6.91
CA MET A 102 -7.98 10.66 -6.60
C MET A 102 -7.25 11.26 -7.82
N ALA A 103 -7.46 10.71 -9.01
CA ALA A 103 -6.86 11.26 -10.23
C ALA A 103 -7.31 12.71 -10.48
N LYS A 104 -8.57 13.02 -10.18
CA LYS A 104 -9.08 14.40 -10.25
C LYS A 104 -8.54 15.26 -9.11
N ALA A 105 -8.46 14.70 -7.90
CA ALA A 105 -8.00 15.40 -6.71
C ALA A 105 -6.56 15.92 -6.84
N LEU A 106 -5.68 15.17 -7.51
CA LEU A 106 -4.31 15.61 -7.83
C LEU A 106 -4.32 16.88 -8.70
N VAL A 107 -5.17 16.91 -9.73
CA VAL A 107 -5.31 18.07 -10.62
C VAL A 107 -5.95 19.26 -9.90
N ASN A 108 -6.98 19.00 -9.09
CA ASN A 108 -7.76 20.02 -8.39
C ASN A 108 -7.10 20.51 -7.10
N LYS A 109 -5.95 19.95 -6.71
CA LYS A 109 -5.24 20.27 -5.46
C LYS A 109 -6.12 20.07 -4.20
N GLU A 110 -6.85 18.96 -4.16
CA GLU A 110 -7.73 18.60 -3.05
C GLU A 110 -6.96 17.95 -1.88
N PHE A 111 -5.69 17.58 -2.10
CA PHE A 111 -4.80 17.10 -1.05
C PHE A 111 -4.15 18.27 -0.33
N VAL A 112 -4.20 18.24 1.00
CA VAL A 112 -3.60 19.22 1.89
C VAL A 112 -2.74 18.53 2.94
N VAL A 113 -1.84 19.27 3.57
CA VAL A 113 -0.98 18.76 4.64
C VAL A 113 -1.37 19.42 5.96
N TYR A 114 -1.60 18.59 6.97
CA TYR A 114 -1.74 19.00 8.36
C TYR A 114 -0.41 18.75 9.06
N TYR A 115 -0.07 19.59 10.03
CA TYR A 115 1.19 19.54 10.74
C TYR A 115 0.94 19.22 12.21
N GLN A 116 1.41 18.04 12.64
CA GLN A 116 1.31 17.63 14.04
C GLN A 116 2.62 17.94 14.76
N PRO A 117 2.63 18.77 15.82
CA PRO A 117 3.84 19.09 16.54
C PRO A 117 4.35 17.89 17.36
N ILE A 118 5.65 17.65 17.27
CA ILE A 118 6.39 16.70 18.10
C ILE A 118 7.20 17.51 19.10
N VAL A 119 6.95 17.28 20.39
CA VAL A 119 7.58 18.02 21.49
C VAL A 119 8.65 17.20 22.17
N ASP A 120 9.72 17.83 22.55
CA ASP A 120 10.73 17.23 23.42
C ASP A 120 10.15 17.03 24.82
N SER A 121 10.30 15.81 25.37
CA SER A 121 9.68 15.42 26.64
C SER A 121 10.25 16.16 27.86
N PHE A 122 11.47 16.68 27.76
CA PHE A 122 12.17 17.37 28.85
C PHE A 122 11.97 18.89 28.78
N SER A 123 12.30 19.49 27.62
CA SER A 123 12.21 20.95 27.43
C SER A 123 10.79 21.46 27.19
N ARG A 124 9.87 20.56 26.73
CA ARG A 124 8.52 20.90 26.30
C ARG A 124 8.47 21.83 25.07
N GLU A 125 9.59 22.01 24.41
CA GLU A 125 9.67 22.78 23.17
C GLU A 125 9.33 21.90 21.96
N ILE A 126 8.82 22.53 20.89
CA ILE A 126 8.54 21.84 19.63
C ILE A 126 9.87 21.52 18.95
N TYR A 127 10.13 20.25 18.76
CA TYR A 127 11.32 19.72 18.13
C TYR A 127 11.16 19.55 16.62
N SER A 128 10.01 19.05 16.20
CA SER A 128 9.67 18.73 14.82
C SER A 128 8.17 18.86 14.59
N TYR A 129 7.77 18.84 13.33
CA TYR A 129 6.37 18.65 12.93
C TYR A 129 6.29 17.45 12.01
N GLU A 130 5.27 16.62 12.17
CA GLU A 130 4.93 15.56 11.22
C GLU A 130 3.93 16.09 10.20
N ALA A 131 4.25 15.88 8.92
CA ALA A 131 3.41 16.25 7.78
C ALA A 131 2.43 15.13 7.47
N LEU A 132 1.18 15.35 7.78
CA LEU A 132 0.10 14.38 7.64
C LEU A 132 -0.81 14.77 6.49
N ILE A 133 -0.79 13.99 5.42
CA ILE A 133 -1.68 14.20 4.28
C ILE A 133 -3.14 14.06 4.69
N ARG A 134 -4.00 14.93 4.14
CA ARG A 134 -5.45 14.87 4.24
C ARG A 134 -6.05 15.14 2.86
N TRP A 135 -7.17 14.52 2.57
CA TRP A 135 -7.89 14.77 1.33
C TRP A 135 -9.21 15.47 1.63
N ILE A 136 -9.37 16.69 1.11
CA ILE A 136 -10.62 17.44 1.18
C ILE A 136 -11.49 17.03 0.00
N HIS A 137 -12.19 15.90 0.18
CA HIS A 137 -13.02 15.34 -0.88
C HIS A 137 -14.32 16.15 -1.03
N PRO A 138 -14.71 16.59 -2.24
CA PRO A 138 -15.83 17.50 -2.45
C PRO A 138 -17.20 16.96 -1.97
N LEU A 139 -17.37 15.64 -1.96
CA LEU A 139 -18.61 14.99 -1.54
C LEU A 139 -18.53 14.29 -0.19
N LYS A 140 -17.34 13.77 0.18
CA LYS A 140 -17.15 12.95 1.40
C LYS A 140 -16.54 13.75 2.57
N GLY A 141 -16.18 15.02 2.33
CA GLY A 141 -15.51 15.85 3.33
C GLY A 141 -14.05 15.45 3.56
N LEU A 142 -13.56 15.62 4.76
CA LEU A 142 -12.17 15.34 5.12
C LEU A 142 -11.95 13.82 5.26
N LEU A 143 -11.07 13.28 4.42
CA LEU A 143 -10.66 11.88 4.43
C LEU A 143 -9.29 11.71 5.05
N SER A 144 -9.14 10.68 5.91
CA SER A 144 -7.86 10.28 6.50
C SER A 144 -7.03 9.45 5.51
N PRO A 145 -5.69 9.38 5.68
CA PRO A 145 -4.78 8.59 4.87
C PRO A 145 -5.19 7.13 4.71
N ASP A 146 -5.67 6.49 5.77
CA ASP A 146 -6.07 5.07 5.79
C ASP A 146 -7.13 4.73 4.74
N SER A 147 -7.93 5.73 4.35
CA SER A 147 -9.00 5.52 3.37
C SER A 147 -8.51 5.49 1.92
N PHE A 148 -7.32 6.02 1.60
CA PHE A 148 -6.89 6.18 0.20
C PHE A 148 -5.42 5.78 -0.08
N ILE A 149 -4.53 5.74 0.91
CA ILE A 149 -3.11 5.44 0.68
C ILE A 149 -2.92 4.07 0.03
N ALA A 150 -3.62 3.03 0.50
CA ALA A 150 -3.52 1.69 -0.07
C ALA A 150 -3.94 1.64 -1.56
N VAL A 151 -4.93 2.46 -1.95
CA VAL A 151 -5.33 2.59 -3.36
C VAL A 151 -4.28 3.37 -4.15
N ALA A 152 -3.72 4.44 -3.57
CA ALA A 152 -2.66 5.23 -4.19
C ALA A 152 -1.39 4.40 -4.47
N GLU A 153 -0.99 3.55 -3.53
CA GLU A 153 0.14 2.64 -3.68
C GLU A 153 -0.10 1.62 -4.80
N LYS A 154 -1.27 0.96 -4.78
CA LYS A 154 -1.65 -0.04 -5.76
C LYS A 154 -1.72 0.51 -7.19
N THR A 155 -2.17 1.76 -7.35
CA THR A 155 -2.31 2.42 -8.65
C THR A 155 -1.05 3.18 -9.09
N GLY A 156 -0.05 3.31 -8.21
CA GLY A 156 1.15 4.11 -8.44
C GLY A 156 0.95 5.63 -8.27
N MET A 157 -0.28 6.10 -7.98
CA MET A 157 -0.57 7.51 -7.74
C MET A 157 0.15 8.06 -6.51
N ILE A 158 0.59 7.18 -5.60
CA ILE A 158 1.38 7.55 -4.43
C ILE A 158 2.64 8.34 -4.79
N ASN A 159 3.22 8.12 -5.98
CA ASN A 159 4.42 8.83 -6.41
C ASN A 159 4.15 10.32 -6.64
N GLU A 160 3.10 10.67 -7.38
CA GLU A 160 2.72 12.07 -7.63
C GLU A 160 2.16 12.74 -6.38
N MET A 161 1.34 12.01 -5.64
CA MET A 161 0.79 12.47 -4.36
C MET A 161 1.90 12.75 -3.35
N GLY A 162 2.83 11.83 -3.16
CA GLY A 162 3.95 12.00 -2.24
C GLY A 162 4.90 13.10 -2.65
N LYS A 163 5.14 13.30 -3.96
CA LYS A 163 5.87 14.46 -4.47
C LYS A 163 5.18 15.76 -4.05
N SER A 164 3.87 15.86 -4.25
CA SER A 164 3.10 17.05 -3.86
C SER A 164 3.13 17.30 -2.35
N VAL A 165 3.04 16.25 -1.52
CA VAL A 165 3.16 16.36 -0.06
C VAL A 165 4.54 16.86 0.35
N LEU A 166 5.61 16.31 -0.22
CA LEU A 166 6.98 16.76 0.04
C LEU A 166 7.18 18.23 -0.34
N GLU A 167 6.67 18.65 -1.52
CA GLU A 167 6.75 20.05 -1.93
C GLU A 167 6.02 20.97 -0.95
N MET A 168 4.81 20.63 -0.53
CA MET A 168 4.03 21.42 0.44
C MET A 168 4.73 21.47 1.79
N ALA A 169 5.18 20.33 2.31
CA ALA A 169 5.84 20.24 3.62
C ALA A 169 7.16 21.00 3.64
N CYS A 170 8.00 20.84 2.63
CA CYS A 170 9.29 21.52 2.57
C CYS A 170 9.11 23.04 2.39
N ARG A 171 8.16 23.48 1.56
CA ARG A 171 7.86 24.90 1.34
C ARG A 171 7.35 25.58 2.62
N GLU A 172 6.45 24.92 3.34
CA GLU A 172 5.92 25.40 4.60
C GLU A 172 7.03 25.49 5.65
N ALA A 173 7.81 24.41 5.83
CA ALA A 173 8.90 24.37 6.78
C ALA A 173 10.00 25.41 6.49
N ALA A 174 10.27 25.71 5.21
CA ALA A 174 11.23 26.74 4.82
C ALA A 174 10.77 28.16 5.25
N SER A 175 9.46 28.39 5.35
CA SER A 175 8.88 29.68 5.73
C SER A 175 8.84 29.93 7.24
N TRP A 176 9.10 28.92 8.07
CA TRP A 176 8.99 29.07 9.53
C TRP A 176 10.06 29.98 10.13
N VAL A 177 9.62 30.91 10.96
CA VAL A 177 10.49 31.85 11.66
C VAL A 177 11.43 31.14 12.66
N ILE A 178 10.89 30.14 13.36
CA ILE A 178 11.67 29.25 14.24
C ILE A 178 11.97 27.98 13.45
N PRO A 179 13.25 27.70 13.13
CA PRO A 179 13.61 26.55 12.32
C PRO A 179 13.34 25.25 13.10
N ALA A 180 12.22 24.60 12.83
CA ALA A 180 11.94 23.25 13.28
C ALA A 180 12.18 22.26 12.14
N LYS A 181 12.32 20.97 12.44
CA LYS A 181 12.36 19.88 11.44
C LYS A 181 10.95 19.61 10.94
N ILE A 182 10.90 18.95 9.80
CA ILE A 182 9.66 18.42 9.21
C ILE A 182 9.87 16.95 8.88
N SER A 183 8.99 16.09 9.39
CA SER A 183 8.95 14.66 9.09
C SER A 183 7.88 14.40 8.05
N VAL A 184 8.19 13.55 7.08
CA VAL A 184 7.27 13.16 5.99
C VAL A 184 7.31 11.65 5.82
N ASN A 185 6.14 11.03 5.87
CA ASN A 185 5.96 9.60 5.62
C ASN A 185 6.21 9.26 4.15
N VAL A 186 6.96 8.20 3.89
CA VAL A 186 7.33 7.73 2.55
C VAL A 186 6.91 6.29 2.35
N SER A 187 6.13 6.05 1.30
CA SER A 187 5.69 4.71 0.91
C SER A 187 6.85 3.85 0.37
N PRO A 188 6.83 2.52 0.63
CA PRO A 188 7.75 1.56 0.01
C PRO A 188 7.78 1.64 -1.52
N VAL A 189 6.63 1.95 -2.15
CA VAL A 189 6.51 2.12 -3.60
C VAL A 189 7.35 3.29 -4.11
N GLN A 190 7.39 4.40 -3.36
CA GLN A 190 8.21 5.57 -3.69
C GLN A 190 9.70 5.26 -3.55
N LEU A 191 10.10 4.58 -2.47
CA LEU A 191 11.50 4.20 -2.22
C LEU A 191 12.06 3.25 -3.26
N SER A 192 11.20 2.43 -3.86
CA SER A 192 11.59 1.50 -4.93
C SER A 192 11.90 2.20 -6.25
N SER A 193 11.54 3.49 -6.38
CA SER A 193 11.83 4.28 -7.57
C SER A 193 13.23 4.89 -7.52
N ASN A 194 14.05 4.59 -8.50
CA ASN A 194 15.40 5.20 -8.65
C ASN A 194 15.35 6.73 -8.82
N ALA A 195 14.20 7.30 -9.17
CA ALA A 195 14.04 8.74 -9.36
C ALA A 195 13.77 9.48 -8.04
N PHE A 196 13.40 8.77 -6.96
CA PHE A 196 12.92 9.39 -5.74
C PHE A 196 13.94 10.31 -5.08
N ALA A 197 15.20 9.90 -4.96
CA ALA A 197 16.28 10.76 -4.41
C ALA A 197 16.45 12.04 -5.21
N GLY A 198 16.39 11.97 -6.55
CA GLY A 198 16.44 13.14 -7.42
C GLY A 198 15.24 14.07 -7.24
N ILE A 199 14.05 13.53 -7.01
CA ILE A 199 12.84 14.32 -6.72
C ILE A 199 13.00 15.08 -5.41
N VAL A 200 13.46 14.42 -4.35
CA VAL A 200 13.70 15.06 -3.03
C VAL A 200 14.73 16.18 -3.17
N LEU A 201 15.84 15.93 -3.87
CA LEU A 201 16.88 16.95 -4.11
C LEU A 201 16.31 18.18 -4.87
N SER A 202 15.50 17.94 -5.89
CA SER A 202 14.87 19.05 -6.64
C SER A 202 13.96 19.89 -5.72
N ILE A 203 13.16 19.23 -4.88
CA ILE A 203 12.25 19.89 -3.95
C ILE A 203 13.02 20.72 -2.92
N LEU A 204 14.10 20.18 -2.34
CA LEU A 204 14.95 20.91 -1.39
C LEU A 204 15.57 22.16 -2.03
N ASN A 205 16.06 22.04 -3.27
CA ASN A 205 16.61 23.18 -4.01
C ASN A 205 15.56 24.24 -4.35
N GLU A 206 14.35 23.83 -4.78
CA GLU A 206 13.26 24.73 -5.14
C GLU A 206 12.65 25.46 -3.94
N THR A 207 12.59 24.78 -2.78
CA THR A 207 12.00 25.36 -1.56
C THR A 207 13.02 26.10 -0.70
N GLY A 208 14.32 25.81 -0.88
CA GLY A 208 15.40 26.36 -0.05
C GLY A 208 15.44 25.76 1.36
N LEU A 209 14.74 24.66 1.61
CA LEU A 209 14.81 23.98 2.91
C LEU A 209 16.16 23.28 3.06
N PRO A 210 16.94 23.54 4.14
CA PRO A 210 18.15 22.76 4.42
C PRO A 210 17.84 21.27 4.61
N ALA A 211 18.63 20.39 3.98
CA ALA A 211 18.39 18.96 3.98
C ALA A 211 18.32 18.34 5.38
N GLU A 212 19.10 18.89 6.33
CA GLU A 212 19.13 18.46 7.74
C GLU A 212 17.82 18.71 8.50
N ARG A 213 16.96 19.55 7.94
CA ARG A 213 15.63 19.83 8.47
C ARG A 213 14.55 18.90 7.94
N LEU A 214 14.79 18.17 6.86
CA LEU A 214 13.90 17.15 6.36
C LEU A 214 14.21 15.81 7.01
N GLU A 215 13.20 15.15 7.54
CA GLU A 215 13.22 13.79 8.03
C GLU A 215 12.20 12.95 7.23
N LEU A 216 12.64 11.82 6.68
CA LEU A 216 11.76 10.90 5.97
C LEU A 216 11.49 9.69 6.85
N GLU A 217 10.21 9.43 7.10
CA GLU A 217 9.74 8.31 7.90
C GLU A 217 9.40 7.15 6.99
N VAL A 218 10.01 5.99 7.25
CA VAL A 218 9.84 4.77 6.46
C VAL A 218 9.46 3.62 7.37
N THR A 219 8.60 2.73 6.91
CA THR A 219 8.23 1.53 7.66
C THR A 219 9.35 0.49 7.60
N GLU A 220 9.45 -0.35 8.63
CA GLU A 220 10.43 -1.45 8.68
C GLU A 220 10.32 -2.36 7.45
N SER A 221 9.08 -2.70 7.03
CA SER A 221 8.82 -3.56 5.88
C SER A 221 9.35 -3.00 4.55
N SER A 222 9.50 -1.68 4.42
CA SER A 222 10.05 -1.04 3.23
C SER A 222 11.55 -1.29 3.03
N LEU A 223 12.26 -1.71 4.08
CA LEU A 223 13.69 -2.00 4.05
C LEU A 223 14.01 -3.44 3.63
N PHE A 224 13.08 -4.37 3.88
CA PHE A 224 13.26 -5.81 3.62
C PHE A 224 12.63 -6.22 2.28
N THR A 225 13.12 -5.66 1.19
CA THR A 225 12.74 -6.07 -0.17
C THR A 225 13.85 -6.92 -0.80
N GLU A 226 13.49 -7.85 -1.70
CA GLU A 226 14.47 -8.66 -2.44
C GLU A 226 15.45 -7.81 -3.27
N ASN A 227 15.10 -6.56 -3.54
CA ASN A 227 15.91 -5.58 -4.25
C ASN A 227 16.56 -4.57 -3.29
N ASN A 228 17.85 -4.32 -3.45
CA ASN A 228 18.59 -3.29 -2.69
C ASN A 228 18.23 -1.84 -3.09
N ALA A 229 17.28 -1.62 -4.00
CA ALA A 229 16.92 -0.30 -4.49
C ALA A 229 16.47 0.68 -3.38
N PRO A 230 15.62 0.31 -2.41
CA PRO A 230 15.26 1.20 -1.30
C PRO A 230 16.47 1.63 -0.47
N MET A 231 17.37 0.69 -0.13
CA MET A 231 18.57 0.98 0.66
C MET A 231 19.52 1.93 -0.08
N ASN A 232 19.69 1.76 -1.38
CA ASN A 232 20.50 2.67 -2.19
C ASN A 232 19.91 4.08 -2.20
N THR A 233 18.60 4.20 -2.40
CA THR A 233 17.87 5.47 -2.37
C THR A 233 18.03 6.17 -1.02
N LEU A 234 17.86 5.44 0.10
CA LEU A 234 18.04 5.98 1.45
C LEU A 234 19.47 6.43 1.73
N ASN A 235 20.47 5.67 1.28
CA ASN A 235 21.88 6.05 1.43
C ASN A 235 22.19 7.34 0.67
N MET A 236 21.72 7.49 -0.57
CA MET A 236 21.87 8.73 -1.33
C MET A 236 21.24 9.92 -0.60
N LEU A 237 20.04 9.77 -0.03
CA LEU A 237 19.37 10.82 0.73
C LEU A 237 20.12 11.20 2.01
N ARG A 238 20.68 10.22 2.71
CA ARG A 238 21.53 10.47 3.90
C ARG A 238 22.82 11.23 3.53
N GLU A 239 23.44 10.91 2.41
CA GLU A 239 24.60 11.64 1.90
C GLU A 239 24.29 13.11 1.58
N LEU A 240 23.04 13.40 1.19
CA LEU A 240 22.53 14.77 1.00
C LEU A 240 22.22 15.50 2.32
N GLY A 241 22.29 14.81 3.46
CA GLY A 241 22.00 15.38 4.78
C GLY A 241 20.57 15.17 5.27
N VAL A 242 19.69 14.51 4.48
CA VAL A 242 18.32 14.16 4.88
C VAL A 242 18.35 13.13 5.99
N LYS A 243 17.52 13.29 7.01
CA LYS A 243 17.37 12.31 8.08
C LYS A 243 16.38 11.23 7.69
N ILE A 244 16.67 10.01 8.15
CA ILE A 244 15.78 8.86 7.95
C ILE A 244 15.43 8.31 9.33
N SER A 245 14.14 8.14 9.59
CA SER A 245 13.60 7.45 10.75
C SER A 245 12.80 6.23 10.32
N ILE A 246 12.78 5.22 11.18
CA ILE A 246 11.97 4.02 10.97
C ILE A 246 10.76 4.15 11.86
N ASP A 247 9.59 4.14 11.23
CA ASP A 247 8.29 4.14 11.89
C ASP A 247 7.74 2.70 12.02
N ASP A 248 6.75 2.51 12.90
CA ASP A 248 6.09 1.22 13.17
C ASP A 248 7.04 0.07 13.53
N PHE A 249 8.13 0.36 14.26
CA PHE A 249 9.13 -0.65 14.61
C PHE A 249 8.54 -1.73 15.53
N GLY A 250 8.52 -2.97 15.04
CA GLY A 250 8.10 -4.16 15.82
C GLY A 250 6.59 -4.43 15.81
N THR A 251 5.81 -3.91 14.85
CA THR A 251 4.37 -4.20 14.65
C THR A 251 4.13 -5.39 13.72
#